data_3e92cbfead60e5f3b101d770f0c87d91
#
_entry.id   3e92cbfead60e5f3b101d770f0c87d91
#
_cell.length_a   1.000
_cell.length_b   1.000
_cell.length_c   1.000
_cell.angle_alpha   90.00
_cell.angle_beta   90.00
_cell.angle_gamma   90.00
#
_symmetry.space_group_name_H-M   'P 1'
#
loop_
_entity.id
_entity.type
_entity.pdbx_description
1 polymer ?
#
loop_
_entity_poly.entity_id
_entity_poly.type
_entity_poly.pdbx_seq_one_letter_code
_entity_poly.pdbx_strand_id
1 'polypeptide(L)'
;MVQVPGSSWKDAEVARRFLDERRRAVPLGDEQVAILLRVARRFVPKLGRILDLGCGDGLLARAVLSEFPTAHALLIDHSQPMLRRAHEAMSPFSGRCEIGHGDLSESLPGLVGDGPFDLIVSGYAIHHLPTARKRSLYQEVFELLRPGGLFINIEHVASATPDLEAVYDKAYIDHIVAVTGRDQAEVQREYHGRPDKADNILEPVEAQVGWLRAAGFEQADCYFKWLELAVFGGVRPTGNPPSIPVTGVERA
;
A
#
# COMPACT_ATOMS: atom_id res chain seq x y z
N MET A 1 26.38 -8.73 6.70
CA MET A 1 25.07 -8.81 7.37
C MET A 1 24.02 -8.75 6.28
N VAL A 2 23.09 -9.69 6.24
CA VAL A 2 21.96 -9.65 5.30
C VAL A 2 21.06 -8.52 5.77
N GLN A 3 20.86 -7.50 4.92
CA GLN A 3 19.97 -6.38 5.22
C GLN A 3 18.53 -6.91 5.27
N VAL A 4 17.83 -6.64 6.38
CA VAL A 4 16.42 -7.02 6.50
C VAL A 4 15.60 -6.02 5.68
N PRO A 5 14.81 -6.44 4.69
CA PRO A 5 14.00 -5.54 3.88
C PRO A 5 13.11 -4.63 4.75
N GLY A 6 13.02 -3.36 4.40
CA GLY A 6 12.25 -2.36 5.16
C GLY A 6 12.91 -1.87 6.45
N SER A 7 14.11 -2.35 6.78
CA SER A 7 14.80 -1.97 8.03
C SER A 7 15.18 -0.48 8.08
N SER A 8 15.37 0.16 6.93
CA SER A 8 15.67 1.60 6.82
C SER A 8 14.58 2.50 7.43
N TRP A 9 13.33 2.08 7.43
CA TRP A 9 12.20 2.84 8.00
C TRP A 9 12.17 2.88 9.53
N LYS A 10 13.00 2.07 10.20
CA LYS A 10 13.24 2.15 11.66
C LYS A 10 14.15 3.32 12.03
N ASP A 11 14.88 3.88 11.06
CA ASP A 11 15.70 5.06 11.22
C ASP A 11 14.82 6.33 11.21
N ALA A 12 14.93 7.12 12.28
CA ALA A 12 14.13 8.34 12.45
C ALA A 12 14.44 9.41 11.39
N GLU A 13 15.67 9.47 10.90
CA GLU A 13 16.08 10.44 9.88
C GLU A 13 15.51 10.08 8.51
N VAL A 14 15.49 8.78 8.16
CA VAL A 14 14.84 8.28 6.92
C VAL A 14 13.34 8.59 6.95
N ALA A 15 12.67 8.29 8.06
CA ALA A 15 11.26 8.58 8.25
C ALA A 15 10.96 10.09 8.17
N ARG A 16 11.75 10.93 8.83
CA ARG A 16 11.61 12.38 8.83
C ARG A 16 11.76 12.97 7.42
N ARG A 17 12.82 12.62 6.71
CA ARG A 17 13.07 13.10 5.34
C ARG A 17 11.93 12.70 4.38
N PHE A 18 11.40 11.51 4.53
CA PHE A 18 10.26 11.09 3.72
C PHE A 18 9.05 11.98 3.97
N LEU A 19 8.68 12.20 5.23
CA LEU A 19 7.49 12.95 5.58
C LEU A 19 7.59 14.43 5.24
N ASP A 20 8.73 15.05 5.52
CA ASP A 20 8.91 16.49 5.38
C ASP A 20 9.13 16.91 3.92
N GLU A 21 9.81 16.08 3.12
CA GLU A 21 10.30 16.47 1.79
C GLU A 21 9.70 15.64 0.65
N ARG A 22 9.69 14.28 0.78
CA ARG A 22 9.39 13.39 -0.35
C ARG A 22 7.91 13.13 -0.57
N ARG A 23 7.11 13.17 0.47
CA ARG A 23 5.69 12.88 0.36
C ARG A 23 4.96 13.86 -0.55
N ARG A 24 5.31 15.17 -0.47
CA ARG A 24 4.80 16.20 -1.37
C ARG A 24 5.35 16.07 -2.78
N ALA A 25 6.45 15.33 -2.92
CA ALA A 25 7.13 15.09 -4.18
C ALA A 25 6.75 13.74 -4.83
N VAL A 26 5.78 12.99 -4.29
CA VAL A 26 5.25 11.81 -4.99
C VAL A 26 4.41 12.28 -6.18
N PRO A 27 4.80 11.95 -7.42
CA PRO A 27 4.02 12.35 -8.59
C PRO A 27 2.58 11.85 -8.50
N LEU A 28 1.63 12.74 -8.80
CA LEU A 28 0.19 12.40 -8.84
C LEU A 28 -0.34 11.77 -7.54
N GLY A 29 0.21 12.14 -6.38
CA GLY A 29 -0.20 11.57 -5.08
C GLY A 29 -1.66 11.87 -4.75
N ASP A 30 -2.14 13.08 -5.06
CA ASP A 30 -3.55 13.46 -4.84
C ASP A 30 -4.49 12.69 -5.76
N GLU A 31 -4.10 12.43 -7.01
CA GLU A 31 -4.85 11.62 -7.96
C GLU A 31 -4.95 10.15 -7.50
N GLN A 32 -3.89 9.60 -6.95
CA GLN A 32 -3.89 8.24 -6.41
C GLN A 32 -4.88 8.11 -5.26
N VAL A 33 -4.88 9.06 -4.33
CA VAL A 33 -5.85 9.11 -3.22
C VAL A 33 -7.28 9.33 -3.75
N ALA A 34 -7.46 10.19 -4.73
CA ALA A 34 -8.77 10.44 -5.36
C ALA A 34 -9.34 9.17 -6.03
N ILE A 35 -8.49 8.36 -6.69
CA ILE A 35 -8.88 7.07 -7.25
C ILE A 35 -9.28 6.10 -6.14
N LEU A 36 -8.48 5.98 -5.07
CA LEU A 36 -8.84 5.15 -3.91
C LEU A 36 -10.23 5.50 -3.39
N LEU A 37 -10.49 6.78 -3.11
CA LEU A 37 -11.78 7.24 -2.58
C LEU A 37 -12.93 6.99 -3.58
N ARG A 38 -12.71 7.19 -4.87
CA ARG A 38 -13.71 6.92 -5.91
C ARG A 38 -14.11 5.44 -5.97
N VAL A 39 -13.12 4.54 -5.90
CA VAL A 39 -13.35 3.09 -5.90
C VAL A 39 -14.04 2.67 -4.60
N ALA A 40 -13.59 3.21 -3.44
CA ALA A 40 -14.22 2.93 -2.15
C ALA A 40 -15.70 3.36 -2.11
N ARG A 41 -16.05 4.56 -2.59
CA ARG A 41 -17.46 5.01 -2.69
C ARG A 41 -18.33 4.07 -3.52
N ARG A 42 -17.76 3.48 -4.57
CA ARG A 42 -18.51 2.59 -5.47
C ARG A 42 -18.77 1.23 -4.85
N PHE A 43 -17.79 0.64 -4.19
CA PHE A 43 -17.87 -0.76 -3.73
C PHE A 43 -18.24 -0.89 -2.24
N VAL A 44 -17.86 0.07 -1.40
CA VAL A 44 -18.13 0.06 0.05
C VAL A 44 -18.78 1.37 0.53
N PRO A 45 -19.94 1.77 -0.03
CA PRO A 45 -20.56 3.06 0.28
C PRO A 45 -20.99 3.21 1.75
N LYS A 46 -21.17 2.10 2.46
CA LYS A 46 -21.44 2.04 3.90
C LYS A 46 -20.22 1.47 4.62
N LEU A 47 -19.19 2.28 4.74
CA LEU A 47 -17.92 1.89 5.31
C LEU A 47 -17.95 2.05 6.83
N GLY A 48 -17.66 0.97 7.56
CA GLY A 48 -17.61 0.93 9.02
C GLY A 48 -16.20 0.73 9.56
N ARG A 49 -15.49 -0.33 9.12
CA ARG A 49 -14.15 -0.68 9.63
C ARG A 49 -13.12 -0.67 8.54
N ILE A 50 -12.00 0.03 8.81
CA ILE A 50 -10.86 0.17 7.90
C ILE A 50 -9.62 -0.41 8.57
N LEU A 51 -8.74 -1.03 7.78
CA LEU A 51 -7.38 -1.37 8.15
C LEU A 51 -6.41 -0.67 7.20
N ASP A 52 -5.44 0.07 7.77
CA ASP A 52 -4.36 0.73 7.03
C ASP A 52 -3.03 0.01 7.32
N LEU A 53 -2.53 -0.71 6.32
CA LEU A 53 -1.34 -1.58 6.39
C LEU A 53 -0.07 -0.82 6.03
N GLY A 54 0.85 -0.67 6.97
CA GLY A 54 2.03 0.17 6.80
C GLY A 54 1.62 1.63 6.68
N CYS A 55 0.85 2.09 7.66
CA CYS A 55 0.10 3.35 7.59
C CYS A 55 0.98 4.61 7.51
N GLY A 56 2.28 4.51 7.81
CA GLY A 56 3.16 5.66 7.91
C GLY A 56 2.63 6.70 8.91
N ASP A 57 2.37 7.91 8.45
CA ASP A 57 1.75 8.97 9.25
C ASP A 57 0.21 8.99 9.18
N GLY A 58 -0.42 7.95 8.63
CA GLY A 58 -1.87 7.81 8.54
C GLY A 58 -2.54 8.60 7.41
N LEU A 59 -1.82 8.90 6.31
CA LEU A 59 -2.38 9.65 5.17
C LEU A 59 -3.66 9.03 4.63
N LEU A 60 -3.61 7.73 4.30
CA LEU A 60 -4.74 7.06 3.66
C LEU A 60 -5.92 6.95 4.63
N ALA A 61 -5.65 6.58 5.88
CA ALA A 61 -6.68 6.55 6.92
C ALA A 61 -7.35 7.91 7.10
N ARG A 62 -6.58 9.03 7.14
CA ARG A 62 -7.15 10.39 7.22
C ARG A 62 -8.04 10.71 6.04
N ALA A 63 -7.60 10.42 4.82
CA ALA A 63 -8.40 10.66 3.62
C ALA A 63 -9.71 9.88 3.66
N VAL A 64 -9.67 8.60 4.04
CA VAL A 64 -10.87 7.75 4.14
C VAL A 64 -11.78 8.18 5.28
N LEU A 65 -11.27 8.48 6.48
CA LEU A 65 -12.09 8.93 7.62
C LEU A 65 -12.72 10.32 7.40
N SER A 66 -12.10 11.17 6.59
CA SER A 66 -12.69 12.45 6.18
C SER A 66 -13.87 12.26 5.22
N GLU A 67 -13.78 11.29 4.33
CA GLU A 67 -14.82 10.96 3.34
C GLU A 67 -15.97 10.16 3.96
N PHE A 68 -15.67 9.29 4.95
CA PHE A 68 -16.64 8.40 5.60
C PHE A 68 -16.74 8.70 7.10
N PRO A 69 -17.62 9.62 7.50
CA PRO A 69 -17.66 10.14 8.88
C PRO A 69 -18.02 9.10 9.96
N THR A 70 -18.65 7.99 9.58
CA THR A 70 -19.04 6.91 10.51
C THR A 70 -18.00 5.78 10.60
N ALA A 71 -16.94 5.84 9.80
CA ALA A 71 -15.94 4.80 9.77
C ALA A 71 -14.96 4.89 10.94
N HIS A 72 -14.43 3.73 11.33
CA HIS A 72 -13.36 3.56 12.33
C HIS A 72 -12.16 2.87 11.68
N ALA A 73 -10.95 3.31 12.01
CA ALA A 73 -9.73 2.81 11.40
C ALA A 73 -8.82 2.15 12.44
N LEU A 74 -8.25 1.01 12.07
CA LEU A 74 -7.07 0.43 12.70
C LEU A 74 -5.88 0.69 11.78
N LEU A 75 -4.83 1.31 12.31
CA LEU A 75 -3.61 1.65 11.59
C LEU A 75 -2.46 0.84 12.19
N ILE A 76 -1.68 0.18 11.34
CA ILE A 76 -0.47 -0.53 11.80
C ILE A 76 0.74 -0.12 10.99
N ASP A 77 1.87 0.05 11.68
CA ASP A 77 3.18 0.27 11.06
C ASP A 77 4.29 -0.31 11.97
N HIS A 78 5.41 -0.72 11.38
CA HIS A 78 6.55 -1.22 12.15
C HIS A 78 7.52 -0.11 12.57
N SER A 79 7.39 1.09 12.00
CA SER A 79 8.27 2.24 12.23
C SER A 79 7.78 3.09 13.39
N GLN A 80 8.46 3.03 14.53
CA GLN A 80 8.13 3.89 15.68
C GLN A 80 8.19 5.40 15.37
N PRO A 81 9.12 5.92 14.55
CA PRO A 81 9.06 7.31 14.09
C PRO A 81 7.78 7.64 13.31
N MET A 82 7.32 6.74 12.41
CA MET A 82 6.07 6.92 11.67
C MET A 82 4.86 6.90 12.59
N LEU A 83 4.78 5.95 13.53
CA LEU A 83 3.68 5.87 14.49
C LEU A 83 3.55 7.12 15.36
N ARG A 84 4.66 7.73 15.78
CA ARG A 84 4.60 9.03 16.50
C ARG A 84 3.94 10.11 15.65
N ARG A 85 4.29 10.21 14.37
CA ARG A 85 3.68 11.16 13.43
C ARG A 85 2.20 10.80 13.15
N ALA A 86 1.87 9.51 13.08
CA ALA A 86 0.50 9.06 12.95
C ALA A 86 -0.36 9.52 14.14
N HIS A 87 0.11 9.36 15.37
CA HIS A 87 -0.61 9.85 16.56
C HIS A 87 -0.88 11.36 16.51
N GLU A 88 0.11 12.16 16.10
CA GLU A 88 -0.05 13.61 15.94
C GLU A 88 -1.07 13.93 14.83
N ALA A 89 -0.91 13.34 13.65
CA ALA A 89 -1.70 13.63 12.47
C ALA A 89 -3.15 13.10 12.56
N MET A 90 -3.36 12.01 13.32
CA MET A 90 -4.69 11.40 13.54
C MET A 90 -5.45 12.01 14.73
N SER A 91 -4.88 12.97 15.44
CA SER A 91 -5.54 13.60 16.60
C SER A 91 -6.97 14.10 16.33
N PRO A 92 -7.32 14.66 15.14
CA PRO A 92 -8.72 15.03 14.83
C PRO A 92 -9.67 13.83 14.74
N PHE A 93 -9.16 12.62 14.62
CA PHE A 93 -9.90 11.37 14.49
C PHE A 93 -9.74 10.44 15.71
N SER A 94 -9.20 10.93 16.83
CA SER A 94 -8.83 10.13 18.02
C SER A 94 -9.95 9.24 18.57
N GLY A 95 -11.22 9.63 18.40
CA GLY A 95 -12.38 8.79 18.78
C GLY A 95 -12.74 7.71 17.76
N ARG A 96 -12.09 7.66 16.61
CA ARG A 96 -12.40 6.79 15.48
C ARG A 96 -11.18 6.09 14.89
N CYS A 97 -10.04 6.13 15.56
CA CYS A 97 -8.84 5.44 15.10
C CYS A 97 -8.09 4.80 16.26
N GLU A 98 -7.55 3.63 15.97
CA GLU A 98 -6.58 2.91 16.80
C GLU A 98 -5.28 2.81 16.03
N ILE A 99 -4.14 3.01 16.71
CA ILE A 99 -2.82 2.98 16.09
C ILE A 99 -1.97 1.99 16.86
N GLY A 100 -1.44 0.99 16.16
CA GLY A 100 -0.65 -0.09 16.72
C GLY A 100 0.66 -0.35 15.99
N HIS A 101 1.60 -0.95 16.72
CA HIS A 101 2.82 -1.47 16.12
C HIS A 101 2.56 -2.83 15.49
N GLY A 102 2.99 -3.03 14.23
CA GLY A 102 2.89 -4.32 13.54
C GLY A 102 3.83 -4.40 12.35
N ASP A 103 4.51 -5.52 12.21
CA ASP A 103 5.43 -5.79 11.09
C ASP A 103 4.69 -6.64 10.05
N LEU A 104 4.54 -6.15 8.83
CA LEU A 104 3.85 -6.86 7.74
C LEU A 104 4.59 -8.14 7.29
N SER A 105 5.82 -8.36 7.76
CA SER A 105 6.51 -9.64 7.59
C SER A 105 5.89 -10.76 8.44
N GLU A 106 5.14 -10.41 9.47
CA GLU A 106 4.41 -11.33 10.35
C GLU A 106 2.99 -11.60 9.83
N SER A 107 2.29 -12.57 10.42
CA SER A 107 0.91 -12.89 10.05
C SER A 107 -0.07 -11.80 10.49
N LEU A 108 -0.88 -11.29 9.56
CA LEU A 108 -1.85 -10.22 9.84
C LEU A 108 -2.89 -10.58 10.92
N PRO A 109 -3.51 -11.78 10.92
CA PRO A 109 -4.47 -12.12 11.99
C PRO A 109 -3.88 -12.01 13.40
N GLY A 110 -2.59 -12.34 13.57
CA GLY A 110 -1.88 -12.16 14.83
C GLY A 110 -1.68 -10.71 15.26
N LEU A 111 -1.65 -9.79 14.29
CA LEU A 111 -1.42 -8.36 14.51
C LEU A 111 -2.72 -7.56 14.71
N VAL A 112 -3.78 -7.91 13.97
CA VAL A 112 -4.99 -7.06 13.86
C VAL A 112 -6.25 -7.73 14.40
N GLY A 113 -6.16 -8.99 14.86
CA GLY A 113 -7.32 -9.81 15.28
C GLY A 113 -8.16 -10.28 14.10
N ASP A 114 -9.35 -10.82 14.40
CA ASP A 114 -10.18 -11.59 13.47
C ASP A 114 -11.11 -10.69 12.63
N GLY A 115 -10.75 -9.57 12.16
CA GLY A 115 -11.64 -8.82 11.24
C GLY A 115 -13.11 -8.76 11.69
N PRO A 116 -14.09 -8.76 10.77
CA PRO A 116 -13.92 -8.40 9.37
C PRO A 116 -13.76 -6.89 9.17
N PHE A 117 -13.07 -6.53 8.09
CA PHE A 117 -12.92 -5.15 7.64
C PHE A 117 -13.76 -4.91 6.37
N ASP A 118 -14.28 -3.68 6.20
CA ASP A 118 -14.96 -3.25 4.99
C ASP A 118 -13.97 -2.84 3.90
N LEU A 119 -12.90 -2.17 4.33
CA LEU A 119 -11.84 -1.66 3.48
C LEU A 119 -10.48 -1.96 4.12
N ILE A 120 -9.57 -2.53 3.36
CA ILE A 120 -8.17 -2.62 3.72
C ILE A 120 -7.39 -1.80 2.69
N VAL A 121 -6.53 -0.92 3.16
CA VAL A 121 -5.67 -0.09 2.30
C VAL A 121 -4.20 -0.29 2.66
N SER A 122 -3.32 -0.03 1.70
CA SER A 122 -1.90 0.11 1.93
C SER A 122 -1.34 1.18 1.00
N GLY A 123 -0.32 1.91 1.44
CA GLY A 123 0.34 2.91 0.62
C GLY A 123 1.86 2.84 0.76
N TYR A 124 2.55 2.44 -0.31
CA TYR A 124 4.02 2.41 -0.36
C TYR A 124 4.68 1.63 0.78
N ALA A 125 4.09 0.47 1.15
CA ALA A 125 4.59 -0.37 2.22
C ALA A 125 4.87 -1.81 1.80
N ILE A 126 3.99 -2.41 0.99
CA ILE A 126 4.06 -3.84 0.65
C ILE A 126 5.26 -4.15 -0.26
N HIS A 127 5.76 -3.19 -1.05
CA HIS A 127 6.91 -3.40 -1.92
C HIS A 127 8.22 -3.74 -1.18
N HIS A 128 8.30 -3.50 0.11
CA HIS A 128 9.44 -3.90 0.92
C HIS A 128 9.43 -5.38 1.34
N LEU A 129 8.32 -6.09 1.14
CA LEU A 129 8.21 -7.49 1.53
C LEU A 129 8.80 -8.43 0.46
N PRO A 130 9.34 -9.59 0.86
CA PRO A 130 9.69 -10.65 -0.09
C PRO A 130 8.48 -11.11 -0.90
N THR A 131 8.69 -11.52 -2.16
CA THR A 131 7.64 -11.96 -3.09
C THR A 131 6.70 -13.01 -2.50
N ALA A 132 7.25 -14.00 -1.80
CA ALA A 132 6.43 -15.03 -1.15
C ALA A 132 5.52 -14.46 -0.07
N ARG A 133 6.03 -13.48 0.73
CA ARG A 133 5.26 -12.82 1.78
C ARG A 133 4.15 -11.93 1.20
N LYS A 134 4.40 -11.22 0.10
CA LYS A 134 3.35 -10.46 -0.60
C LYS A 134 2.15 -11.33 -0.97
N ARG A 135 2.44 -12.52 -1.52
CA ARG A 135 1.38 -13.48 -1.91
C ARG A 135 0.57 -13.96 -0.71
N SER A 136 1.23 -14.37 0.37
CA SER A 136 0.51 -14.80 1.58
C SER A 136 -0.24 -13.64 2.24
N LEU A 137 0.32 -12.43 2.23
CA LEU A 137 -0.35 -11.24 2.74
C LEU A 137 -1.64 -10.93 1.97
N TYR A 138 -1.66 -11.06 0.65
CA TYR A 138 -2.89 -10.86 -0.14
C TYR A 138 -3.96 -11.92 0.17
N GLN A 139 -3.56 -13.15 0.50
CA GLN A 139 -4.49 -14.17 0.99
C GLN A 139 -5.06 -13.79 2.37
N GLU A 140 -4.21 -13.36 3.30
CA GLU A 140 -4.63 -12.90 4.63
C GLU A 140 -5.56 -11.68 4.54
N VAL A 141 -5.25 -10.72 3.65
CA VAL A 141 -6.12 -9.57 3.37
C VAL A 141 -7.49 -10.02 2.88
N PHE A 142 -7.54 -11.00 1.97
CA PHE A 142 -8.80 -11.57 1.49
C PHE A 142 -9.63 -12.16 2.64
N GLU A 143 -9.00 -12.89 3.54
CA GLU A 143 -9.67 -13.53 4.67
C GLU A 143 -10.17 -12.53 5.72
N LEU A 144 -9.44 -11.44 5.95
CA LEU A 144 -9.79 -10.38 6.89
C LEU A 144 -10.89 -9.43 6.39
N LEU A 145 -11.13 -9.37 5.07
CA LEU A 145 -12.24 -8.58 4.52
C LEU A 145 -13.58 -9.29 4.75
N ARG A 146 -14.65 -8.54 5.00
CA ARG A 146 -16.00 -9.13 4.90
C ARG A 146 -16.37 -9.45 3.45
N PRO A 147 -17.36 -10.34 3.19
CA PRO A 147 -17.95 -10.46 1.86
C PRO A 147 -18.40 -9.09 1.32
N GLY A 148 -18.02 -8.74 0.11
CA GLY A 148 -18.21 -7.41 -0.49
C GLY A 148 -17.23 -6.34 -0.01
N GLY A 149 -16.25 -6.69 0.82
CA GLY A 149 -15.18 -5.78 1.23
C GLY A 149 -14.16 -5.54 0.13
N LEU A 150 -13.42 -4.44 0.24
CA LEU A 150 -12.51 -3.92 -0.78
C LEU A 150 -11.07 -3.88 -0.26
N PHE A 151 -10.11 -4.30 -1.08
CA PHE A 151 -8.69 -4.02 -0.89
C PHE A 151 -8.19 -3.03 -1.93
N ILE A 152 -7.41 -2.03 -1.51
CA ILE A 152 -6.70 -1.11 -2.41
C ILE A 152 -5.27 -0.93 -1.94
N ASN A 153 -4.33 -1.13 -2.87
CA ASN A 153 -2.91 -0.85 -2.69
C ASN A 153 -2.47 0.30 -3.60
N ILE A 154 -1.86 1.32 -3.02
CA ILE A 154 -1.12 2.37 -3.72
C ILE A 154 0.36 1.99 -3.63
N GLU A 155 1.02 1.75 -4.76
CA GLU A 155 2.26 1.01 -4.72
C GLU A 155 3.31 1.46 -5.75
N HIS A 156 4.58 1.28 -5.39
CA HIS A 156 5.71 1.31 -6.30
C HIS A 156 5.89 -0.08 -6.90
N VAL A 157 5.73 -0.20 -8.20
CA VAL A 157 5.76 -1.46 -8.95
C VAL A 157 6.95 -1.51 -9.89
N ALA A 158 7.37 -2.71 -10.29
CA ALA A 158 8.49 -2.88 -11.19
C ALA A 158 8.18 -2.37 -12.60
N SER A 159 9.17 -1.76 -13.23
CA SER A 159 9.19 -1.55 -14.67
C SER A 159 9.39 -2.87 -15.41
N ALA A 160 8.89 -2.95 -16.66
CA ALA A 160 9.05 -4.12 -17.50
C ALA A 160 10.50 -4.30 -18.01
N THR A 161 11.25 -3.22 -18.11
CA THR A 161 12.65 -3.21 -18.60
C THR A 161 13.49 -2.16 -17.88
N PRO A 162 14.81 -2.31 -17.82
CA PRO A 162 15.72 -1.29 -17.27
C PRO A 162 15.61 0.06 -17.98
N ASP A 163 15.33 0.07 -19.29
CA ASP A 163 15.16 1.32 -20.04
C ASP A 163 13.92 2.09 -19.58
N LEU A 164 12.81 1.38 -19.27
CA LEU A 164 11.59 1.99 -18.71
C LEU A 164 11.82 2.44 -17.27
N GLU A 165 12.61 1.72 -16.48
CA GLU A 165 13.02 2.16 -15.14
C GLU A 165 13.80 3.48 -15.23
N ALA A 166 14.73 3.61 -16.17
CA ALA A 166 15.46 4.86 -16.39
C ALA A 166 14.55 6.03 -16.80
N VAL A 167 13.48 5.76 -17.57
CA VAL A 167 12.45 6.78 -17.89
C VAL A 167 11.71 7.20 -16.65
N TYR A 168 11.32 6.26 -15.79
CA TYR A 168 10.65 6.56 -14.52
C TYR A 168 11.57 7.35 -13.58
N ASP A 169 12.80 6.90 -13.36
CA ASP A 169 13.77 7.58 -12.50
C ASP A 169 13.94 9.06 -12.94
N LYS A 170 14.10 9.27 -14.24
CA LYS A 170 14.21 10.63 -14.78
C LYS A 170 12.96 11.46 -14.53
N ALA A 171 11.77 10.91 -14.83
CA ALA A 171 10.51 11.63 -14.65
C ALA A 171 10.24 11.95 -13.17
N TYR A 172 10.61 11.06 -12.26
CA TYR A 172 10.48 11.28 -10.82
C TYR A 172 11.44 12.39 -10.33
N ILE A 173 12.71 12.36 -10.78
CA ILE A 173 13.69 13.41 -10.46
C ILE A 173 13.23 14.76 -11.00
N ASP A 174 12.81 14.82 -12.27
CA ASP A 174 12.29 16.05 -12.90
C ASP A 174 11.09 16.62 -12.12
N HIS A 175 10.20 15.76 -11.64
CA HIS A 175 9.08 16.15 -10.80
C HIS A 175 9.54 16.75 -9.46
N ILE A 176 10.47 16.10 -8.75
CA ILE A 176 11.03 16.65 -7.51
C ILE A 176 11.64 18.03 -7.73
N VAL A 177 12.46 18.18 -8.79
CA VAL A 177 13.05 19.47 -9.16
C VAL A 177 11.98 20.53 -9.39
N ALA A 178 10.93 20.20 -10.14
CA ALA A 178 9.84 21.13 -10.46
C ALA A 178 9.06 21.59 -9.23
N VAL A 179 8.77 20.69 -8.28
CA VAL A 179 7.97 21.03 -7.08
C VAL A 179 8.79 21.63 -5.95
N THR A 180 10.12 21.40 -5.92
CA THR A 180 10.98 21.88 -4.82
C THR A 180 11.87 23.06 -5.21
N GLY A 181 12.11 23.28 -6.52
CA GLY A 181 13.06 24.26 -7.03
C GLY A 181 14.54 23.93 -6.74
N ARG A 182 14.84 22.69 -6.32
CA ARG A 182 16.20 22.26 -5.94
C ARG A 182 17.06 21.99 -7.19
N ASP A 183 18.38 22.01 -7.00
CA ASP A 183 19.34 21.68 -8.06
C ASP A 183 19.18 20.23 -8.54
N GLN A 184 19.14 20.05 -9.86
CA GLN A 184 18.90 18.74 -10.47
C GLN A 184 19.98 17.71 -10.14
N ALA A 185 21.26 18.12 -10.10
CA ALA A 185 22.35 17.19 -9.81
C ALA A 185 22.35 16.77 -8.33
N GLU A 186 21.91 17.65 -7.42
CA GLU A 186 21.70 17.34 -6.02
C GLU A 186 20.57 16.33 -5.85
N VAL A 187 19.39 16.60 -6.42
CA VAL A 187 18.23 15.70 -6.36
C VAL A 187 18.56 14.33 -6.94
N GLN A 188 19.28 14.28 -8.06
CA GLN A 188 19.67 13.03 -8.70
C GLN A 188 20.62 12.19 -7.82
N ARG A 189 21.63 12.82 -7.20
CA ARG A 189 22.53 12.13 -6.27
C ARG A 189 21.77 11.57 -5.06
N GLU A 190 20.88 12.35 -4.46
CA GLU A 190 20.04 11.90 -3.35
C GLU A 190 19.12 10.77 -3.75
N TYR A 191 18.45 10.88 -4.90
CA TYR A 191 17.51 9.88 -5.39
C TYR A 191 18.17 8.51 -5.53
N HIS A 192 19.35 8.44 -6.16
CA HIS A 192 20.06 7.18 -6.34
C HIS A 192 20.79 6.69 -5.08
N GLY A 193 21.12 7.58 -4.15
CA GLY A 193 21.81 7.25 -2.90
C GLY A 193 20.90 6.90 -1.73
N ARG A 194 19.58 6.81 -1.94
CA ARG A 194 18.62 6.55 -0.86
C ARG A 194 18.74 5.12 -0.30
N PRO A 195 18.88 4.94 1.02
CA PRO A 195 18.88 3.62 1.63
C PRO A 195 17.59 2.84 1.40
N ASP A 196 16.44 3.53 1.44
CA ASP A 196 15.12 2.92 1.25
C ASP A 196 14.90 2.38 -0.17
N LYS A 197 15.59 2.93 -1.21
CA LYS A 197 15.55 2.36 -2.57
C LYS A 197 16.19 0.97 -2.63
N ALA A 198 17.22 0.73 -1.84
CA ALA A 198 17.88 -0.57 -1.76
C ALA A 198 17.01 -1.65 -1.05
N ASP A 199 16.06 -1.23 -0.23
CA ASP A 199 15.13 -2.12 0.47
C ASP A 199 13.93 -2.54 -0.41
N ASN A 200 13.79 -1.98 -1.62
CA ASN A 200 12.67 -2.28 -2.49
C ASN A 200 12.80 -3.67 -3.13
N ILE A 201 11.73 -4.44 -3.06
CA ILE A 201 11.55 -5.71 -3.76
C ILE A 201 10.33 -5.52 -4.66
N LEU A 202 10.55 -4.86 -5.81
CA LEU A 202 9.46 -4.48 -6.71
C LEU A 202 8.95 -5.69 -7.49
N GLU A 203 7.65 -5.68 -7.77
CA GLU A 203 6.98 -6.68 -8.61
C GLU A 203 6.09 -5.99 -9.64
N PRO A 204 5.97 -6.52 -10.86
CA PRO A 204 5.06 -5.96 -11.85
C PRO A 204 3.62 -5.91 -11.34
N VAL A 205 2.88 -4.84 -11.67
CA VAL A 205 1.49 -4.71 -11.23
C VAL A 205 0.61 -5.84 -11.75
N GLU A 206 0.88 -6.31 -12.96
CA GLU A 206 0.16 -7.43 -13.59
C GLU A 206 0.31 -8.73 -12.77
N ALA A 207 1.50 -8.99 -12.25
CA ALA A 207 1.75 -10.13 -11.37
C ALA A 207 0.98 -10.00 -10.05
N GLN A 208 1.00 -8.82 -9.43
CA GLN A 208 0.31 -8.56 -8.17
C GLN A 208 -1.22 -8.64 -8.32
N VAL A 209 -1.79 -8.09 -9.40
CA VAL A 209 -3.21 -8.27 -9.73
C VAL A 209 -3.54 -9.74 -9.99
N GLY A 210 -2.64 -10.49 -10.63
CA GLY A 210 -2.76 -11.94 -10.79
C GLY A 210 -2.82 -12.67 -9.45
N TRP A 211 -2.01 -12.27 -8.46
CA TRP A 211 -2.06 -12.86 -7.10
C TRP A 211 -3.34 -12.53 -6.35
N LEU A 212 -3.90 -11.32 -6.53
CA LEU A 212 -5.21 -10.99 -5.98
C LEU A 212 -6.31 -11.90 -6.55
N ARG A 213 -6.31 -12.10 -7.88
CA ARG A 213 -7.26 -13.03 -8.52
C ARG A 213 -7.10 -14.47 -8.02
N ALA A 214 -5.86 -14.92 -7.85
CA ALA A 214 -5.57 -16.24 -7.30
C ALA A 214 -6.02 -16.39 -5.83
N ALA A 215 -6.01 -15.32 -5.04
CA ALA A 215 -6.55 -15.29 -3.67
C ALA A 215 -8.09 -15.26 -3.64
N GLY A 216 -8.76 -15.08 -4.77
CA GLY A 216 -10.23 -15.09 -4.88
C GLY A 216 -10.89 -13.72 -5.04
N PHE A 217 -10.11 -12.65 -5.17
CA PHE A 217 -10.69 -11.32 -5.42
C PHE A 217 -11.35 -11.25 -6.80
N GLU A 218 -12.56 -10.70 -6.83
CA GLU A 218 -13.25 -10.23 -8.05
C GLU A 218 -12.94 -8.75 -8.27
N GLN A 219 -13.23 -8.25 -9.48
CA GLN A 219 -12.96 -6.86 -9.90
C GLN A 219 -11.48 -6.47 -9.65
N ALA A 220 -10.59 -7.47 -9.60
CA ALA A 220 -9.16 -7.23 -9.39
C ALA A 220 -8.54 -6.63 -10.65
N ASP A 221 -8.07 -5.38 -10.54
CA ASP A 221 -7.54 -4.61 -11.66
C ASP A 221 -6.55 -3.54 -11.19
N CYS A 222 -5.77 -2.99 -12.13
CA CYS A 222 -5.01 -1.77 -11.96
C CYS A 222 -5.90 -0.58 -12.33
N TYR A 223 -6.33 0.19 -11.33
CA TYR A 223 -7.25 1.32 -11.50
C TYR A 223 -6.56 2.59 -11.98
N PHE A 224 -5.26 2.69 -11.75
CA PHE A 224 -4.41 3.79 -12.17
C PHE A 224 -2.96 3.31 -12.28
N LYS A 225 -2.25 3.78 -13.32
CA LYS A 225 -0.81 3.56 -13.44
C LYS A 225 -0.15 4.78 -14.08
N TRP A 226 0.91 5.25 -13.45
CA TRP A 226 1.83 6.22 -14.03
C TRP A 226 3.26 5.68 -13.88
N LEU A 227 3.80 5.15 -14.98
CA LEU A 227 5.10 4.46 -14.97
C LEU A 227 5.17 3.37 -13.88
N GLU A 228 5.93 3.57 -12.82
CA GLU A 228 6.09 2.63 -11.70
C GLU A 228 5.17 2.92 -10.50
N LEU A 229 4.33 3.94 -10.58
CA LEU A 229 3.34 4.21 -9.53
C LEU A 229 1.98 3.66 -9.96
N ALA A 230 1.39 2.83 -9.12
CA ALA A 230 0.12 2.16 -9.44
C ALA A 230 -0.87 2.20 -8.26
N VAL A 231 -2.16 2.23 -8.59
CA VAL A 231 -3.26 1.96 -7.66
C VAL A 231 -3.99 0.74 -8.18
N PHE A 232 -4.02 -0.33 -7.42
CA PHE A 232 -4.67 -1.57 -7.78
C PHE A 232 -5.36 -2.20 -6.58
N GLY A 233 -6.26 -3.15 -6.83
CA GLY A 233 -6.98 -3.77 -5.75
C GLY A 233 -8.01 -4.77 -6.26
N GLY A 234 -8.96 -5.14 -5.38
CA GLY A 234 -10.04 -6.06 -5.72
C GLY A 234 -11.09 -6.14 -4.63
N VAL A 235 -12.21 -6.73 -4.94
CA VAL A 235 -13.37 -6.90 -4.06
C VAL A 235 -13.47 -8.36 -3.64
N ARG A 236 -13.65 -8.64 -2.33
CA ARG A 236 -14.03 -9.97 -1.88
C ARG A 236 -15.47 -10.26 -2.30
N PRO A 237 -15.75 -11.38 -3.01
CA PRO A 237 -17.12 -11.72 -3.45
C PRO A 237 -18.13 -11.75 -2.29
N THR A 238 -19.38 -11.44 -2.58
CA THR A 238 -20.48 -11.53 -1.60
C THR A 238 -21.04 -12.94 -1.44
N GLY A 239 -20.71 -13.87 -2.35
CA GLY A 239 -21.09 -15.29 -2.33
C GLY A 239 -19.91 -16.21 -2.03
N ASN A 240 -20.17 -17.52 -1.85
CA ASN A 240 -19.10 -18.50 -1.80
C ASN A 240 -18.30 -18.44 -3.12
N PRO A 241 -16.95 -18.51 -3.09
CA PRO A 241 -16.17 -18.56 -4.31
C PRO A 241 -16.67 -19.72 -5.16
N PRO A 242 -16.76 -19.56 -6.49
CA PRO A 242 -17.10 -20.67 -7.36
C PRO A 242 -16.10 -21.80 -7.07
N SER A 243 -16.61 -22.98 -6.72
CA SER A 243 -15.79 -24.17 -6.54
C SER A 243 -14.98 -24.37 -7.83
N ILE A 244 -13.67 -24.21 -7.77
CA ILE A 244 -12.79 -24.53 -8.90
C ILE A 244 -13.01 -26.01 -9.18
N PRO A 245 -13.51 -26.41 -10.36
CA PRO A 245 -13.63 -27.82 -10.67
C PRO A 245 -12.21 -28.39 -10.67
N VAL A 246 -11.95 -29.32 -9.76
CA VAL A 246 -10.76 -30.15 -9.82
C VAL A 246 -10.90 -30.97 -11.10
N THR A 247 -10.29 -30.53 -12.19
CA THR A 247 -10.18 -31.32 -13.41
C THR A 247 -9.38 -32.56 -13.04
N GLY A 248 -10.08 -33.67 -12.95
CA GLY A 248 -9.50 -34.97 -12.67
C GLY A 248 -8.37 -35.25 -13.66
N VAL A 249 -7.20 -35.56 -13.12
CA VAL A 249 -6.14 -36.20 -13.87
C VAL A 249 -6.63 -37.63 -14.11
N GLU A 250 -7.18 -37.89 -15.31
CA GLU A 250 -7.33 -39.26 -15.79
C GLU A 250 -5.93 -39.90 -15.88
N ARG A 251 -5.68 -40.86 -15.00
CA ARG A 251 -4.52 -41.74 -15.14
C ARG A 251 -4.83 -42.71 -16.27
N ALA A 252 -4.14 -42.61 -17.37
CA ALA A 252 -3.96 -43.68 -18.36
C ALA A 252 -2.75 -44.52 -18.00
#